data_6ecb31aba30138caccffc02c78607186
#
_entry.id   6ecb31aba30138caccffc02c78607186
#
_cell.length_a   1.000
_cell.length_b   1.000
_cell.length_c   1.000
_cell.angle_alpha   90.00
_cell.angle_beta   90.00
_cell.angle_gamma   90.00
#
_symmetry.space_group_name_H-M   'P 1'
#
loop_
_entity.id
_entity.type
_entity.pdbx_description
1 polymer ?
#
loop_
_entity_poly.entity_id
_entity_poly.type
_entity_poly.pdbx_seq_one_letter_code
_entity_poly.pdbx_strand_id
1 'polypeptide(L)'
;VYKRQVLFDFGLSSPQLDNASRGFSFRLEAPLDMRMDNSQGLSAKEWLQTVEEEELAKVIRDFGEERYFKRVAHAIVSYRQQKPIETTKELASVISKVVKVKERGLHPATRTFQAIRIKINQELKEIECVLPEVLDLLSPNGRLVSIAFHSLEDRIVKRFLQENSKPISLPKWVMMKESELGLSPLKILGHPVKASSEEVALNPRARSAIMRVAEKVARK
;
A
#
# COMPACT_ATOMS: atom_id res chain seq x y z
N VAL A 1 3.87 12.75 -25.43
CA VAL A 1 2.88 13.70 -24.88
C VAL A 1 3.19 13.92 -23.42
N TYR A 2 3.65 15.11 -23.05
CA TYR A 2 3.95 15.44 -21.66
C TYR A 2 2.67 15.80 -20.90
N LYS A 3 2.59 15.37 -19.63
CA LYS A 3 1.46 15.62 -18.74
C LYS A 3 1.75 16.80 -17.82
N ARG A 4 0.76 17.68 -17.62
CA ARG A 4 0.88 18.79 -16.65
C ARG A 4 0.67 18.34 -15.21
N GLN A 5 -0.02 17.21 -15.02
CA GLN A 5 -0.22 16.59 -13.70
C GLN A 5 -0.45 15.10 -13.83
N VAL A 6 -0.09 14.39 -12.78
CA VAL A 6 -0.43 12.99 -12.52
C VAL A 6 -0.96 12.91 -11.09
N LEU A 7 -2.12 12.29 -10.92
CA LEU A 7 -2.72 12.00 -9.62
C LEU A 7 -2.80 10.50 -9.44
N PHE A 8 -2.25 10.01 -8.33
CA PHE A 8 -2.45 8.66 -7.85
C PHE A 8 -3.35 8.66 -6.62
N ASP A 9 -4.37 7.82 -6.65
CA ASP A 9 -5.24 7.48 -5.52
C ASP A 9 -5.06 5.98 -5.28
N PHE A 10 -4.15 5.62 -4.34
CA PHE A 10 -3.72 4.25 -4.15
C PHE A 10 -4.74 3.40 -3.40
N GLY A 11 -4.62 2.09 -3.54
CA GLY A 11 -5.43 1.12 -2.82
C GLY A 11 -6.72 0.74 -3.54
N LEU A 12 -7.75 0.43 -2.76
CA LEU A 12 -9.02 -0.12 -3.26
C LEU A 12 -10.07 0.96 -3.50
N SER A 13 -10.79 0.82 -4.59
CA SER A 13 -12.00 1.62 -4.82
C SER A 13 -13.16 1.17 -3.92
N SER A 14 -14.09 2.11 -3.63
CA SER A 14 -15.29 1.79 -2.87
C SER A 14 -16.13 0.65 -3.47
N PRO A 15 -16.37 0.59 -4.79
CA PRO A 15 -17.08 -0.54 -5.40
C PRO A 15 -16.39 -1.91 -5.18
N GLN A 16 -15.05 -1.95 -5.16
CA GLN A 16 -14.33 -3.19 -4.87
C GLN A 16 -14.53 -3.66 -3.42
N LEU A 17 -14.56 -2.73 -2.46
CA LEU A 17 -14.81 -3.03 -1.05
C LEU A 17 -16.27 -3.40 -0.75
N ASP A 18 -17.22 -2.75 -1.43
CA ASP A 18 -18.64 -2.91 -1.19
C ASP A 18 -19.21 -4.16 -1.88
N ASN A 19 -18.57 -4.63 -2.94
CA ASN A 19 -18.93 -5.89 -3.57
C ASN A 19 -18.33 -7.07 -2.79
N ALA A 20 -19.18 -7.76 -2.02
CA ALA A 20 -18.77 -8.88 -1.19
C ALA A 20 -18.07 -9.99 -1.99
N SER A 21 -18.52 -10.28 -3.23
CA SER A 21 -17.96 -11.35 -4.06
C SER A 21 -16.47 -11.16 -4.43
N ARG A 22 -15.94 -9.95 -4.25
CA ARG A 22 -14.53 -9.63 -4.48
C ARG A 22 -13.61 -10.07 -3.33
N GLY A 23 -14.14 -10.41 -2.17
CA GLY A 23 -13.39 -10.96 -1.04
C GLY A 23 -12.49 -9.99 -0.27
N PHE A 24 -12.56 -8.68 -0.52
CA PHE A 24 -11.73 -7.67 0.15
C PHE A 24 -12.19 -7.36 1.59
N SER A 25 -13.43 -7.64 1.92
CA SER A 25 -14.03 -7.32 3.22
C SER A 25 -14.48 -8.59 3.96
N PHE A 26 -14.23 -8.64 5.25
CA PHE A 26 -14.74 -9.69 6.15
C PHE A 26 -16.05 -9.31 6.85
N ARG A 27 -16.65 -8.17 6.51
CA ARG A 27 -17.94 -7.75 7.09
C ARG A 27 -19.08 -8.67 6.65
N LEU A 28 -19.04 -9.08 5.41
CA LEU A 28 -19.95 -10.06 4.84
C LEU A 28 -19.20 -11.36 4.55
N GLU A 29 -19.90 -12.48 4.58
CA GLU A 29 -19.34 -13.75 4.14
C GLU A 29 -19.28 -13.79 2.62
N ALA A 30 -18.11 -14.08 2.07
CA ALA A 30 -17.85 -14.04 0.65
C ALA A 30 -16.68 -14.95 0.28
N PRO A 31 -16.55 -15.36 -1.00
CA PRO A 31 -15.36 -16.06 -1.47
C PRO A 31 -14.09 -15.27 -1.16
N LEU A 32 -13.02 -15.96 -0.82
CA LEU A 32 -11.73 -15.36 -0.46
C LEU A 32 -10.88 -15.15 -1.72
N ASP A 33 -11.24 -14.15 -2.54
CA ASP A 33 -10.53 -13.84 -3.79
C ASP A 33 -9.44 -12.79 -3.60
N MET A 34 -9.76 -11.55 -3.26
CA MET A 34 -8.88 -10.39 -3.04
C MET A 34 -8.09 -9.93 -4.28
N ARG A 35 -8.30 -10.43 -5.48
CA ARG A 35 -7.64 -9.92 -6.68
C ARG A 35 -8.30 -8.64 -7.16
N MET A 36 -7.51 -7.63 -7.54
CA MET A 36 -8.01 -6.43 -8.22
C MET A 36 -8.43 -6.76 -9.66
N ASP A 37 -7.65 -7.58 -10.34
CA ASP A 37 -7.97 -8.19 -11.63
C ASP A 37 -8.19 -9.69 -11.43
N ASN A 38 -9.45 -10.14 -11.47
CA ASN A 38 -9.81 -11.55 -11.28
C ASN A 38 -9.68 -12.42 -12.55
N SER A 39 -9.24 -11.84 -13.66
CA SER A 39 -8.95 -12.60 -14.87
C SER A 39 -7.59 -13.33 -14.81
N GLN A 40 -6.71 -12.96 -13.86
CA GLN A 40 -5.35 -13.49 -13.79
C GLN A 40 -4.86 -13.66 -12.35
N GLY A 41 -3.77 -14.42 -12.20
CA GLY A 41 -3.11 -14.63 -10.91
C GLY A 41 -3.88 -15.54 -9.96
N LEU A 42 -3.27 -15.85 -8.81
CA LEU A 42 -3.89 -16.67 -7.76
C LEU A 42 -4.78 -15.81 -6.87
N SER A 43 -5.96 -16.33 -6.55
CA SER A 43 -6.82 -15.78 -5.50
C SER A 43 -6.16 -15.92 -4.12
N ALA A 44 -6.64 -15.16 -3.13
CA ALA A 44 -6.16 -15.29 -1.76
C ALA A 44 -6.43 -16.70 -1.20
N LYS A 45 -7.56 -17.34 -1.57
CA LYS A 45 -7.86 -18.74 -1.24
C LYS A 45 -6.76 -19.68 -1.76
N GLU A 46 -6.46 -19.63 -3.05
CA GLU A 46 -5.47 -20.50 -3.69
C GLU A 46 -4.06 -20.26 -3.12
N TRP A 47 -3.68 -19.01 -2.96
CA TRP A 47 -2.39 -18.66 -2.35
C TRP A 47 -2.28 -19.17 -0.91
N LEU A 48 -3.28 -18.94 -0.07
CA LEU A 48 -3.29 -19.43 1.31
C LEU A 48 -3.28 -20.96 1.42
N GLN A 49 -3.77 -21.67 0.40
CA GLN A 49 -3.75 -23.14 0.36
C GLN A 49 -2.33 -23.69 0.22
N THR A 50 -1.45 -22.98 -0.47
CA THR A 50 -0.13 -23.51 -0.88
C THR A 50 1.04 -22.80 -0.20
N VAL A 51 0.88 -21.56 0.29
CA VAL A 51 1.99 -20.78 0.85
C VAL A 51 2.60 -21.45 2.08
N GLU A 52 3.94 -21.44 2.18
CA GLU A 52 4.68 -21.93 3.34
C GLU A 52 4.47 -21.02 4.56
N GLU A 53 4.47 -21.61 5.78
CA GLU A 53 4.21 -20.88 7.04
C GLU A 53 5.18 -19.71 7.22
N GLU A 54 6.45 -19.88 6.89
CA GLU A 54 7.47 -18.84 7.02
C GLU A 54 7.22 -17.66 6.06
N GLU A 55 6.86 -17.95 4.80
CA GLU A 55 6.52 -16.92 3.82
C GLU A 55 5.25 -16.18 4.25
N LEU A 56 4.22 -16.90 4.71
CA LEU A 56 2.99 -16.30 5.20
C LEU A 56 3.27 -15.38 6.40
N ALA A 57 4.09 -15.85 7.35
CA ALA A 57 4.49 -15.05 8.51
C ALA A 57 5.24 -13.78 8.10
N LYS A 58 6.14 -13.87 7.13
CA LYS A 58 6.86 -12.72 6.56
C LYS A 58 5.91 -11.72 5.91
N VAL A 59 4.98 -12.19 5.08
CA VAL A 59 3.98 -11.34 4.42
C VAL A 59 3.12 -10.61 5.47
N ILE A 60 2.62 -11.31 6.49
CA ILE A 60 1.80 -10.71 7.54
C ILE A 60 2.58 -9.68 8.36
N ARG A 61 3.87 -9.92 8.62
CA ARG A 61 4.76 -8.97 9.30
C ARG A 61 5.02 -7.74 8.46
N ASP A 62 5.48 -7.95 7.21
CA ASP A 62 6.04 -6.87 6.39
C ASP A 62 4.95 -6.00 5.73
N PHE A 63 3.82 -6.60 5.35
CA PHE A 63 2.71 -5.90 4.68
C PHE A 63 1.53 -5.59 5.61
N GLY A 64 1.38 -6.34 6.70
CA GLY A 64 0.34 -6.09 7.68
C GLY A 64 0.81 -5.28 8.89
N GLU A 65 2.12 -5.19 9.11
CA GLU A 65 2.70 -4.65 10.35
C GLU A 65 2.05 -5.31 11.59
N GLU A 66 1.69 -6.62 11.48
CA GLU A 66 0.98 -7.37 12.52
C GLU A 66 1.98 -7.93 13.55
N ARG A 67 1.80 -7.54 14.79
CA ARG A 67 2.69 -7.96 15.89
C ARG A 67 2.66 -9.47 16.15
N TYR A 68 1.49 -10.10 15.96
CA TYR A 68 1.29 -11.51 16.21
C TYR A 68 1.47 -12.37 14.96
N PHE A 69 2.23 -11.90 13.97
CA PHE A 69 2.37 -12.50 12.64
C PHE A 69 2.68 -14.00 12.66
N LYS A 70 3.59 -14.49 13.53
CA LYS A 70 3.92 -15.91 13.63
C LYS A 70 2.73 -16.75 14.11
N ARG A 71 1.99 -16.26 15.12
CA ARG A 71 0.81 -16.95 15.65
C ARG A 71 -0.31 -17.00 14.63
N VAL A 72 -0.50 -15.92 13.88
CA VAL A 72 -1.51 -15.85 12.82
C VAL A 72 -1.16 -16.81 11.68
N ALA A 73 0.09 -16.81 11.21
CA ALA A 73 0.54 -17.73 10.16
C ALA A 73 0.36 -19.18 10.59
N HIS A 74 0.82 -19.55 11.78
CA HIS A 74 0.66 -20.89 12.33
C HIS A 74 -0.83 -21.31 12.44
N ALA A 75 -1.71 -20.42 12.90
CA ALA A 75 -3.12 -20.70 13.01
C ALA A 75 -3.79 -20.93 11.65
N ILE A 76 -3.41 -20.15 10.63
CA ILE A 76 -3.91 -20.30 9.27
C ILE A 76 -3.44 -21.64 8.68
N VAL A 77 -2.15 -21.97 8.80
CA VAL A 77 -1.59 -23.22 8.26
C VAL A 77 -2.18 -24.43 8.99
N SER A 78 -2.28 -24.41 10.32
CA SER A 78 -2.90 -25.49 11.10
C SER A 78 -4.39 -25.69 10.75
N TYR A 79 -5.12 -24.61 10.50
CA TYR A 79 -6.54 -24.69 10.12
C TYR A 79 -6.71 -25.30 8.73
N ARG A 80 -5.92 -24.85 7.72
CA ARG A 80 -6.03 -25.36 6.36
C ARG A 80 -5.70 -26.84 6.21
N GLN A 81 -4.88 -27.40 7.13
CA GLN A 81 -4.60 -28.85 7.17
C GLN A 81 -5.84 -29.69 7.53
N GLN A 82 -6.79 -29.10 8.26
CA GLN A 82 -8.03 -29.77 8.66
C GLN A 82 -9.17 -29.48 7.67
N LYS A 83 -9.27 -28.23 7.20
CA LYS A 83 -10.31 -27.75 6.31
C LYS A 83 -9.80 -26.56 5.50
N PRO A 84 -10.02 -26.54 4.17
CA PRO A 84 -9.69 -25.36 3.35
C PRO A 84 -10.36 -24.08 3.87
N ILE A 85 -9.65 -22.96 3.82
CA ILE A 85 -10.21 -21.64 4.12
C ILE A 85 -10.80 -21.09 2.81
N GLU A 86 -12.12 -21.02 2.73
CA GLU A 86 -12.83 -20.66 1.50
C GLU A 86 -13.43 -19.27 1.55
N THR A 87 -13.79 -18.80 2.74
CA THR A 87 -14.52 -17.55 2.90
C THR A 87 -13.75 -16.52 3.73
N THR A 88 -14.10 -15.26 3.50
CA THR A 88 -13.56 -14.11 4.25
C THR A 88 -13.86 -14.23 5.76
N LYS A 89 -15.05 -14.73 6.13
CA LYS A 89 -15.42 -14.93 7.53
C LYS A 89 -14.65 -16.07 8.20
N GLU A 90 -14.40 -17.17 7.49
CA GLU A 90 -13.55 -18.25 8.02
C GLU A 90 -12.15 -17.74 8.36
N LEU A 91 -11.50 -17.02 7.40
CA LEU A 91 -10.19 -16.43 7.64
C LEU A 91 -10.21 -15.45 8.82
N ALA A 92 -11.18 -14.54 8.86
CA ALA A 92 -11.29 -13.57 9.96
C ALA A 92 -11.52 -14.25 11.32
N SER A 93 -12.28 -15.34 11.36
CA SER A 93 -12.51 -16.14 12.57
C SER A 93 -11.23 -16.80 13.08
N VAL A 94 -10.45 -17.43 12.18
CA VAL A 94 -9.15 -18.05 12.52
C VAL A 94 -8.21 -17.00 13.13
N ILE A 95 -8.08 -15.84 12.50
CA ILE A 95 -7.21 -14.76 12.98
C ILE A 95 -7.68 -14.24 14.34
N SER A 96 -8.98 -14.01 14.52
CA SER A 96 -9.54 -13.44 15.75
C SER A 96 -9.35 -14.34 16.98
N LYS A 97 -9.17 -15.64 16.79
CA LYS A 97 -8.88 -16.58 17.90
C LYS A 97 -7.48 -16.37 18.49
N VAL A 98 -6.53 -15.89 17.71
CA VAL A 98 -5.12 -15.74 18.11
C VAL A 98 -4.69 -14.31 18.37
N VAL A 99 -5.33 -13.33 17.75
CA VAL A 99 -5.09 -11.89 17.98
C VAL A 99 -6.05 -11.40 19.07
N LYS A 100 -5.60 -11.48 20.31
CA LYS A 100 -6.44 -11.15 21.50
C LYS A 100 -6.43 -9.66 21.84
N VAL A 101 -5.37 -8.93 21.49
CA VAL A 101 -5.24 -7.50 21.78
C VAL A 101 -6.02 -6.70 20.74
N LYS A 102 -7.09 -6.05 21.20
CA LYS A 102 -7.91 -5.17 20.38
C LYS A 102 -7.34 -3.76 20.44
N GLU A 103 -6.80 -3.28 19.33
CA GLU A 103 -6.58 -1.84 19.16
C GLU A 103 -7.94 -1.15 19.01
N ARG A 104 -8.09 0.02 19.67
CA ARG A 104 -9.37 0.73 19.69
C ARG A 104 -9.80 1.10 18.26
N GLY A 105 -10.93 0.55 17.81
CA GLY A 105 -11.48 0.81 16.48
C GLY A 105 -10.90 -0.02 15.33
N LEU A 106 -10.04 -1.03 15.60
CA LEU A 106 -9.48 -1.91 14.59
C LEU A 106 -9.89 -3.36 14.84
N HIS A 107 -10.44 -4.02 13.82
CA HIS A 107 -10.75 -5.45 13.90
C HIS A 107 -9.46 -6.29 13.85
N PRO A 108 -9.32 -7.38 14.62
CA PRO A 108 -8.12 -8.21 14.66
C PRO A 108 -7.61 -8.71 13.30
N ALA A 109 -8.52 -8.97 12.36
CA ALA A 109 -8.17 -9.46 11.04
C ALA A 109 -7.69 -8.36 10.06
N THR A 110 -7.87 -7.07 10.36
CA THR A 110 -7.63 -5.98 9.39
C THR A 110 -6.22 -6.00 8.84
N ARG A 111 -5.21 -6.12 9.68
CA ARG A 111 -3.80 -6.11 9.27
C ARG A 111 -3.43 -7.32 8.41
N THR A 112 -3.95 -8.49 8.76
CA THR A 112 -3.71 -9.71 7.98
C THR A 112 -4.42 -9.64 6.62
N PHE A 113 -5.65 -9.12 6.55
CA PHE A 113 -6.35 -8.91 5.28
C PHE A 113 -5.60 -7.92 4.39
N GLN A 114 -5.11 -6.80 4.96
CA GLN A 114 -4.24 -5.87 4.24
C GLN A 114 -2.99 -6.56 3.71
N ALA A 115 -2.31 -7.37 4.52
CA ALA A 115 -1.08 -8.06 4.12
C ALA A 115 -1.31 -9.00 2.94
N ILE A 116 -2.37 -9.82 3.00
CA ILE A 116 -2.72 -10.76 1.94
C ILE A 116 -3.09 -10.00 0.66
N ARG A 117 -3.92 -8.95 0.77
CA ARG A 117 -4.31 -8.10 -0.36
C ARG A 117 -3.09 -7.52 -1.08
N ILE A 118 -2.17 -6.90 -0.33
CA ILE A 118 -0.94 -6.33 -0.88
C ILE A 118 -0.10 -7.41 -1.59
N LYS A 119 0.00 -8.61 -1.00
CA LYS A 119 0.74 -9.74 -1.59
C LYS A 119 0.10 -10.19 -2.91
N ILE A 120 -1.21 -10.43 -2.92
CA ILE A 120 -1.93 -10.94 -4.09
C ILE A 120 -1.85 -9.97 -5.26
N ASN A 121 -1.99 -8.67 -4.99
CA ASN A 121 -2.02 -7.63 -6.03
C ASN A 121 -0.67 -6.97 -6.29
N GLN A 122 0.38 -7.36 -5.59
CA GLN A 122 1.72 -6.76 -5.68
C GLN A 122 1.72 -5.23 -5.54
N GLU A 123 0.78 -4.67 -4.77
CA GLU A 123 0.44 -3.24 -4.71
C GLU A 123 1.67 -2.34 -4.51
N LEU A 124 2.56 -2.69 -3.58
CA LEU A 124 3.74 -1.88 -3.29
C LEU A 124 4.74 -1.89 -4.45
N LYS A 125 4.89 -3.03 -5.14
CA LYS A 125 5.77 -3.16 -6.30
C LYS A 125 5.26 -2.31 -7.48
N GLU A 126 3.96 -2.29 -7.71
CA GLU A 126 3.35 -1.44 -8.75
C GLU A 126 3.62 0.05 -8.48
N ILE A 127 3.52 0.49 -7.22
CA ILE A 127 3.86 1.86 -6.83
C ILE A 127 5.35 2.15 -7.09
N GLU A 128 6.24 1.24 -6.70
CA GLU A 128 7.69 1.39 -6.90
C GLU A 128 8.05 1.46 -8.40
N CYS A 129 7.37 0.68 -9.24
CA CYS A 129 7.61 0.66 -10.68
C CYS A 129 7.08 1.93 -11.38
N VAL A 130 5.89 2.42 -11.02
CA VAL A 130 5.25 3.53 -11.74
C VAL A 130 5.82 4.90 -11.40
N LEU A 131 6.31 5.09 -10.17
CA LEU A 131 6.81 6.41 -9.73
C LEU A 131 7.98 6.95 -10.57
N PRO A 132 9.02 6.17 -10.94
CA PRO A 132 10.07 6.65 -11.84
C PRO A 132 9.55 7.05 -13.21
N GLU A 133 8.63 6.29 -13.80
CA GLU A 133 8.06 6.57 -15.12
C GLU A 133 7.29 7.89 -15.16
N VAL A 134 6.68 8.27 -14.04
CA VAL A 134 5.98 9.57 -13.93
C VAL A 134 6.92 10.75 -14.11
N LEU A 135 8.18 10.65 -13.65
CA LEU A 135 9.16 11.72 -13.85
C LEU A 135 9.39 12.01 -15.33
N ASP A 136 9.40 10.97 -16.16
CA ASP A 136 9.61 11.12 -17.60
C ASP A 136 8.36 11.69 -18.29
N LEU A 137 7.19 11.32 -17.81
CA LEU A 137 5.90 11.76 -18.36
C LEU A 137 5.54 13.20 -18.01
N LEU A 138 6.00 13.72 -16.86
CA LEU A 138 5.66 15.07 -16.42
C LEU A 138 6.36 16.14 -17.27
N SER A 139 5.61 17.18 -17.63
CA SER A 139 6.16 18.42 -18.17
C SER A 139 7.03 19.14 -17.13
N PRO A 140 7.96 20.01 -17.54
CA PRO A 140 8.51 21.02 -16.63
C PRO A 140 7.38 21.77 -15.91
N ASN A 141 7.51 21.98 -14.59
CA ASN A 141 6.50 22.52 -13.69
C ASN A 141 5.22 21.68 -13.58
N GLY A 142 5.21 20.46 -14.11
CA GLY A 142 4.13 19.49 -13.92
C GLY A 142 4.11 18.94 -12.51
N ARG A 143 2.91 18.60 -11.99
CA ARG A 143 2.69 18.17 -10.60
C ARG A 143 2.43 16.69 -10.49
N LEU A 144 3.12 16.05 -9.57
CA LEU A 144 2.80 14.72 -9.06
C LEU A 144 2.02 14.87 -7.75
N VAL A 145 0.83 14.31 -7.70
CA VAL A 145 -0.01 14.24 -6.50
C VAL A 145 -0.24 12.76 -6.20
N SER A 146 -0.08 12.36 -4.96
CA SER A 146 -0.34 10.99 -4.51
C SER A 146 -1.13 10.98 -3.22
N ILE A 147 -2.13 10.11 -3.13
CA ILE A 147 -2.93 9.86 -1.94
C ILE A 147 -2.68 8.40 -1.54
N ALA A 148 -2.17 8.21 -0.32
CA ALA A 148 -1.89 6.91 0.27
C ALA A 148 -2.83 6.67 1.46
N PHE A 149 -3.27 5.42 1.67
CA PHE A 149 -4.21 5.06 2.74
C PHE A 149 -3.56 4.25 3.87
N HIS A 150 -2.32 3.81 3.70
CA HIS A 150 -1.55 3.16 4.78
C HIS A 150 -0.06 3.53 4.73
N SER A 151 0.62 3.22 5.83
CA SER A 151 2.02 3.58 6.10
C SER A 151 3.01 3.09 5.05
N LEU A 152 2.76 1.92 4.45
CA LEU A 152 3.69 1.31 3.48
C LEU A 152 3.66 2.06 2.15
N GLU A 153 2.47 2.39 1.62
CA GLU A 153 2.32 3.21 0.42
C GLU A 153 2.98 4.59 0.62
N ASP A 154 2.61 5.27 1.71
CA ASP A 154 3.16 6.58 2.04
C ASP A 154 4.69 6.56 2.17
N ARG A 155 5.25 5.49 2.73
CA ARG A 155 6.70 5.31 2.89
C ARG A 155 7.43 5.24 1.56
N ILE A 156 6.88 4.52 0.56
CA ILE A 156 7.45 4.42 -0.78
C ILE A 156 7.44 5.79 -1.46
N VAL A 157 6.27 6.45 -1.48
CA VAL A 157 6.14 7.79 -2.07
C VAL A 157 7.08 8.79 -1.40
N LYS A 158 7.09 8.82 -0.06
CA LYS A 158 7.96 9.72 0.71
C LYS A 158 9.43 9.53 0.36
N ARG A 159 9.91 8.28 0.30
CA ARG A 159 11.30 7.98 -0.06
C ARG A 159 11.60 8.44 -1.47
N PHE A 160 10.76 8.07 -2.44
CA PHE A 160 10.90 8.47 -3.82
C PHE A 160 10.99 10.00 -3.98
N LEU A 161 10.07 10.75 -3.35
CA LEU A 161 10.08 12.20 -3.38
C LEU A 161 11.33 12.79 -2.72
N GLN A 162 11.77 12.23 -1.59
CA GLN A 162 12.98 12.69 -0.90
C GLN A 162 14.25 12.43 -1.69
N GLU A 163 14.38 11.28 -2.34
CA GLU A 163 15.54 10.92 -3.16
C GLU A 163 15.63 11.83 -4.39
N ASN A 164 14.50 12.12 -5.02
CA ASN A 164 14.44 12.94 -6.23
C ASN A 164 14.37 14.46 -5.96
N SER A 165 14.26 14.90 -4.71
CA SER A 165 14.23 16.32 -4.33
C SER A 165 15.52 16.82 -3.68
N LYS A 166 16.48 15.92 -3.43
CA LYS A 166 17.79 16.30 -2.90
C LYS A 166 18.75 16.65 -4.03
N PRO A 167 19.61 17.66 -3.85
CA PRO A 167 20.76 17.85 -4.74
C PRO A 167 21.58 16.57 -4.81
N ILE A 168 22.17 16.31 -5.97
CA ILE A 168 23.09 15.17 -6.12
C ILE A 168 24.22 15.35 -5.11
N SER A 169 24.27 14.50 -4.09
CA SER A 169 25.34 14.52 -3.10
C SER A 169 26.56 13.83 -3.70
N LEU A 170 27.56 14.62 -4.06
CA LEU A 170 28.84 14.08 -4.47
C LEU A 170 29.67 13.68 -3.22
N PRO A 171 30.56 12.69 -3.35
CA PRO A 171 31.55 12.41 -2.32
C PRO A 171 32.36 13.64 -1.96
N LYS A 172 32.68 13.84 -0.66
CA LYS A 172 33.36 15.04 -0.14
C LYS A 172 34.68 15.39 -0.80
N TRP A 173 35.30 14.45 -1.53
CA TRP A 173 36.55 14.65 -2.26
C TRP A 173 36.35 15.19 -3.69
N VAL A 174 35.13 15.27 -4.18
CA VAL A 174 34.81 15.85 -5.48
C VAL A 174 34.51 17.34 -5.28
N MET A 175 35.47 18.17 -5.65
CA MET A 175 35.29 19.65 -5.67
C MET A 175 34.53 20.04 -6.93
N MET A 176 33.20 20.00 -6.89
CA MET A 176 32.35 20.62 -7.88
C MET A 176 31.62 21.82 -7.28
N LYS A 177 31.49 22.88 -8.05
CA LYS A 177 30.71 24.07 -7.62
C LYS A 177 29.23 23.67 -7.55
N GLU A 178 28.49 24.25 -6.61
CA GLU A 178 27.04 24.03 -6.44
C GLU A 178 26.24 24.29 -7.72
N SER A 179 26.74 25.18 -8.60
CA SER A 179 26.18 25.47 -9.93
C SER A 179 26.36 24.35 -10.95
N GLU A 180 27.28 23.42 -10.71
CA GLU A 180 27.58 22.27 -11.58
C GLU A 180 26.85 21.00 -11.09
N LEU A 181 26.31 21.04 -9.84
CA LEU A 181 25.42 20.02 -9.32
C LEU A 181 24.10 20.09 -10.07
N GLY A 182 23.75 19.03 -10.78
CA GLY A 182 22.49 18.96 -11.50
C GLY A 182 21.30 19.25 -10.58
N LEU A 183 20.34 20.04 -11.06
CA LEU A 183 19.13 20.37 -10.32
C LEU A 183 18.37 19.07 -9.99
N SER A 184 17.89 18.98 -8.76
CA SER A 184 16.99 17.90 -8.35
C SER A 184 15.80 17.84 -9.29
N PRO A 185 15.41 16.63 -9.77
CA PRO A 185 14.30 16.52 -10.73
C PRO A 185 12.96 16.94 -10.16
N LEU A 186 12.78 16.87 -8.83
CA LEU A 186 11.54 17.24 -8.14
C LEU A 186 11.78 18.30 -7.06
N LYS A 187 10.73 19.07 -6.82
CA LYS A 187 10.58 19.96 -5.66
C LYS A 187 9.33 19.53 -4.90
N ILE A 188 9.49 19.16 -3.61
CA ILE A 188 8.36 18.84 -2.73
C ILE A 188 7.59 20.13 -2.42
N LEU A 189 6.26 20.09 -2.58
CA LEU A 189 5.38 21.23 -2.31
C LEU A 189 4.62 21.03 -1.01
N GLY A 190 4.94 21.87 -0.02
CA GLY A 190 4.27 21.88 1.27
C GLY A 190 4.54 20.65 2.15
N HIS A 191 3.70 20.48 3.15
CA HIS A 191 3.71 19.34 4.06
C HIS A 191 2.68 18.28 3.62
N PRO A 192 2.80 17.02 4.10
CA PRO A 192 1.76 16.02 3.86
C PRO A 192 0.41 16.50 4.39
N VAL A 193 -0.64 16.39 3.57
CA VAL A 193 -1.99 16.80 3.93
C VAL A 193 -2.79 15.57 4.34
N LYS A 194 -3.49 15.67 5.46
CA LYS A 194 -4.42 14.64 5.96
C LYS A 194 -5.85 15.15 5.82
N ALA A 195 -6.80 14.23 5.74
CA ALA A 195 -8.21 14.56 5.74
C ALA A 195 -8.60 15.33 7.01
N SER A 196 -9.46 16.33 6.87
CA SER A 196 -10.00 17.09 8.00
C SER A 196 -10.98 16.24 8.82
N SER A 197 -11.28 16.67 10.05
CA SER A 197 -12.30 15.99 10.87
C SER A 197 -13.67 15.98 10.21
N GLU A 198 -14.00 17.05 9.52
CA GLU A 198 -15.27 17.19 8.77
C GLU A 198 -15.33 16.24 7.58
N GLU A 199 -14.25 16.16 6.81
CA GLU A 199 -14.12 15.20 5.71
C GLU A 199 -14.23 13.76 6.21
N VAL A 200 -13.55 13.42 7.32
CA VAL A 200 -13.64 12.07 7.92
C VAL A 200 -15.04 11.77 8.45
N ALA A 201 -15.76 12.76 8.94
CA ALA A 201 -17.15 12.58 9.38
C ALA A 201 -18.08 12.26 8.20
N LEU A 202 -17.87 12.89 7.05
CA LEU A 202 -18.63 12.65 5.81
C LEU A 202 -18.16 11.37 5.09
N ASN A 203 -16.86 11.13 5.09
CA ASN A 203 -16.24 9.96 4.46
C ASN A 203 -15.24 9.28 5.42
N PRO A 204 -15.70 8.32 6.24
CA PRO A 204 -14.82 7.61 7.18
C PRO A 204 -13.64 6.88 6.53
N ARG A 205 -13.70 6.59 5.21
CA ARG A 205 -12.61 5.96 4.44
C ARG A 205 -11.42 6.90 4.25
N ALA A 206 -11.64 8.22 4.28
CA ALA A 206 -10.58 9.22 4.18
C ALA A 206 -9.71 9.33 5.46
N ARG A 207 -10.09 8.70 6.58
CA ARG A 207 -9.42 8.81 7.88
C ARG A 207 -7.91 8.59 7.82
N SER A 208 -7.46 7.65 6.99
CA SER A 208 -6.04 7.27 6.87
C SER A 208 -5.35 7.91 5.66
N ALA A 209 -6.07 8.71 4.87
CA ALA A 209 -5.54 9.33 3.67
C ALA A 209 -4.41 10.31 4.00
N ILE A 210 -3.31 10.20 3.27
CA ILE A 210 -2.16 11.12 3.33
C ILE A 210 -1.85 11.53 1.90
N MET A 211 -2.03 12.82 1.59
CA MET A 211 -1.70 13.38 0.29
C MET A 211 -0.31 14.01 0.30
N ARG A 212 0.49 13.75 -0.72
CA ARG A 212 1.78 14.41 -0.99
C ARG A 212 1.80 15.01 -2.38
N VAL A 213 2.47 16.15 -2.50
CA VAL A 213 2.58 16.88 -3.75
C VAL A 213 4.04 17.21 -4.04
N ALA A 214 4.45 17.02 -5.29
CA ALA A 214 5.73 17.47 -5.80
C ALA A 214 5.57 18.08 -7.19
N GLU A 215 6.53 18.92 -7.58
CA GLU A 215 6.58 19.57 -8.89
C GLU A 215 7.88 19.21 -9.60
N LYS A 216 7.79 18.89 -10.88
CA LYS A 216 8.97 18.65 -11.72
C LYS A 216 9.71 19.96 -11.99
N VAL A 217 10.98 20.01 -11.63
CA VAL A 217 11.81 21.19 -11.85
C VAL A 217 12.10 21.36 -13.34
N ALA A 218 11.93 22.58 -13.85
CA ALA A 218 12.33 22.91 -15.21
C ALA A 218 13.86 22.86 -15.31
N ARG A 219 14.39 22.01 -16.18
CA ARG A 219 15.81 22.10 -16.57
C ARG A 219 15.94 23.31 -17.50
N LYS A 220 16.79 24.27 -17.11
CA LYS A 220 17.17 25.38 -17.99
C LYS A 220 18.04 24.87 -19.12
#